data_904b58d89edf70d10979d865a9ad127d
#
_entry.id   904b58d89edf70d10979d865a9ad127d
#
_cell.length_a   1.000
_cell.length_b   1.000
_cell.length_c   1.000
_cell.angle_alpha   90.00
_cell.angle_beta   90.00
_cell.angle_gamma   90.00
#
_symmetry.space_group_name_H-M   'P 1'
#
loop_
_entity.id
_entity.type
_entity.pdbx_description
1 polymer ?
#
loop_
_entity_poly.entity_id
_entity_poly.type
_entity_poly.pdbx_seq_one_letter_code
_entity_poly.pdbx_strand_id
1 'polypeptide(L)'
;MRSKQRRAKPSAATRLKRLLAALALLLVVSAAALSWAVETLAVPPRTLAHHVERRASGHGMAVVAVGTRLADWLLWLDRSADQQSDWPQLRVGAQAKVAMAAALPARAKVVLVASTSEASLAIQQAQPGDVITFVPGTYRFAGSAIAVNRAGTDLAGIVVRAEQAGTVFLEFDMTEGFVVAEPYWTFENLSIRGVCAQHSNCEHAFHVVSRASHFTARNNTITEFNAHIKINGSEGKFPDDGLIDGNTLSNSSIRDTDSSVTPIDLVAASRWLIRGNWISDFVKGGSDRVSYGAFAKGGGAGNRFEGNFVLCEQRLQGVPGQRVGISLGGGGTGKEYCRDRRCITEQDGSVVQSNLIMSCSDDGIYVNRSATSVIHHNTLIDTGGISARFVESSAEVVGNIVEGSIRSRDGGALHASDNVETSMTRLYLGLHPVRGLYRDNARHDLSWAAEPPRRRLTDAAPDLCGSQRPPQPTYGAFEDFSKCLQQAHPGEMPAK
;
A
#
# COMPACT_ATOMS: atom_id res chain seq x y z
N MET A 1 83.30 23.67 7.35
CA MET A 1 82.81 22.61 8.26
C MET A 1 81.29 22.69 8.38
N ARG A 2 80.52 21.79 7.73
CA ARG A 2 79.06 21.69 7.90
C ARG A 2 78.77 20.61 8.94
N SER A 3 78.27 21.01 10.11
CA SER A 3 77.84 20.10 11.18
C SER A 3 76.60 19.32 10.75
N LYS A 4 76.69 18.00 10.59
CA LYS A 4 75.51 17.11 10.39
C LYS A 4 74.81 16.98 11.72
N GLN A 5 73.69 17.73 11.89
CA GLN A 5 72.76 17.50 12.98
C GLN A 5 72.15 16.10 12.82
N ARG A 6 72.51 15.17 13.71
CA ARG A 6 71.88 13.84 13.84
C ARG A 6 70.46 14.05 14.43
N ARG A 7 69.44 13.92 13.58
CA ARG A 7 68.02 13.85 14.08
C ARG A 7 67.90 12.67 15.03
N ALA A 8 67.58 12.93 16.31
CA ALA A 8 67.31 11.92 17.31
C ALA A 8 66.16 11.01 16.84
N LYS A 9 66.32 9.68 16.97
CA LYS A 9 65.27 8.73 16.62
C LYS A 9 64.14 8.91 17.64
N PRO A 10 62.86 9.01 17.21
CA PRO A 10 61.73 9.16 18.12
C PRO A 10 61.64 7.97 19.09
N SER A 11 61.29 8.23 20.34
CA SER A 11 61.13 7.22 21.37
C SER A 11 60.06 6.21 21.03
N ALA A 12 60.07 4.99 21.59
CA ALA A 12 59.08 3.96 21.36
C ALA A 12 57.64 4.45 21.65
N ALA A 13 57.48 5.25 22.72
CA ALA A 13 56.20 5.89 23.10
C ALA A 13 55.73 6.89 22.04
N THR A 14 56.64 7.66 21.40
CA THR A 14 56.28 8.59 20.33
C THR A 14 55.87 7.84 19.03
N ARG A 15 56.49 6.70 18.74
CA ARG A 15 56.13 5.86 17.60
C ARG A 15 54.74 5.20 17.81
N LEU A 16 54.46 4.70 19.02
CA LEU A 16 53.16 4.14 19.38
C LEU A 16 52.02 5.17 19.28
N LYS A 17 52.22 6.39 19.81
CA LYS A 17 51.25 7.49 19.67
C LYS A 17 50.98 7.85 18.21
N ARG A 18 52.00 7.89 17.35
CA ARG A 18 51.83 8.14 15.90
C ARG A 18 51.11 7.02 15.20
N LEU A 19 51.37 5.76 15.55
CA LEU A 19 50.66 4.59 15.02
C LEU A 19 49.18 4.60 15.42
N LEU A 20 48.88 4.85 16.68
CA LEU A 20 47.49 4.98 17.18
C LEU A 20 46.75 6.15 16.51
N ALA A 21 47.40 7.30 16.33
CA ALA A 21 46.80 8.44 15.62
C ALA A 21 46.56 8.14 14.14
N ALA A 22 47.50 7.45 13.47
CA ALA A 22 47.33 7.03 12.08
C ALA A 22 46.20 5.99 11.94
N LEU A 23 46.08 5.03 12.86
CA LEU A 23 44.99 4.05 12.88
C LEU A 23 43.64 4.73 13.14
N ALA A 24 43.56 5.66 14.08
CA ALA A 24 42.34 6.43 14.33
C ALA A 24 41.91 7.27 13.10
N LEU A 25 42.90 7.93 12.46
CA LEU A 25 42.62 8.67 11.23
C LEU A 25 42.11 7.75 10.10
N LEU A 26 42.74 6.59 9.94
CA LEU A 26 42.33 5.59 8.94
C LEU A 26 40.87 5.12 9.19
N LEU A 27 40.54 4.84 10.47
CA LEU A 27 39.17 4.45 10.84
C LEU A 27 38.15 5.55 10.56
N VAL A 28 38.45 6.80 10.86
CA VAL A 28 37.59 7.96 10.60
C VAL A 28 37.38 8.13 9.07
N VAL A 29 38.47 8.07 8.28
CA VAL A 29 38.38 8.18 6.82
C VAL A 29 37.58 7.03 6.22
N SER A 30 37.80 5.79 6.73
CA SER A 30 37.05 4.62 6.27
C SER A 30 35.57 4.73 6.62
N ALA A 31 35.23 5.18 7.83
CA ALA A 31 33.83 5.41 8.24
C ALA A 31 33.17 6.50 7.40
N ALA A 32 33.87 7.61 7.15
CA ALA A 32 33.33 8.67 6.30
C ALA A 32 33.11 8.20 4.84
N ALA A 33 34.05 7.44 4.28
CA ALA A 33 33.93 6.86 2.94
C ALA A 33 32.76 5.85 2.85
N LEU A 34 32.59 5.01 3.89
CA LEU A 34 31.47 4.06 3.96
C LEU A 34 30.15 4.80 4.07
N SER A 35 30.05 5.81 4.96
CA SER A 35 28.85 6.63 5.09
C SER A 35 28.50 7.31 3.77
N TRP A 36 29.48 7.91 3.09
CA TRP A 36 29.28 8.52 1.77
C TRP A 36 28.79 7.50 0.74
N ALA A 37 29.37 6.31 0.68
CA ALA A 37 28.96 5.26 -0.26
C ALA A 37 27.52 4.78 0.03
N VAL A 38 27.16 4.58 1.29
CA VAL A 38 25.81 4.17 1.71
C VAL A 38 24.77 5.23 1.34
N GLU A 39 25.04 6.50 1.59
CA GLU A 39 24.15 7.61 1.19
C GLU A 39 24.00 7.72 -0.32
N THR A 40 25.12 7.56 -1.06
CA THR A 40 25.10 7.67 -2.53
C THR A 40 24.35 6.52 -3.20
N LEU A 41 24.51 5.29 -2.68
CA LEU A 41 23.79 4.12 -3.19
C LEU A 41 22.32 4.14 -2.79
N ALA A 42 21.97 4.79 -1.68
CA ALA A 42 20.62 4.95 -1.16
C ALA A 42 19.82 3.63 -1.06
N VAL A 43 20.49 2.51 -0.76
CA VAL A 43 19.87 1.19 -0.64
C VAL A 43 19.57 0.92 0.83
N PRO A 44 18.29 0.80 1.25
CA PRO A 44 17.93 0.46 2.63
C PRO A 44 18.44 -0.92 3.04
N PRO A 45 18.75 -1.16 4.34
CA PRO A 45 19.23 -2.46 4.81
C PRO A 45 18.28 -3.61 4.45
N ARG A 46 16.94 -3.44 4.52
CA ARG A 46 15.94 -4.45 4.12
C ARG A 46 16.04 -4.84 2.65
N THR A 47 16.28 -3.89 1.76
CA THR A 47 16.46 -4.18 0.33
C THR A 47 17.74 -4.98 0.08
N LEU A 48 18.82 -4.63 0.81
CA LEU A 48 20.08 -5.38 0.76
C LEU A 48 19.90 -6.80 1.33
N ALA A 49 19.15 -6.97 2.42
CA ALA A 49 18.84 -8.28 3.02
C ALA A 49 18.22 -9.23 1.99
N HIS A 50 17.18 -8.80 1.29
CA HIS A 50 16.54 -9.60 0.24
C HIS A 50 17.48 -9.92 -0.94
N HIS A 51 18.39 -9.01 -1.26
CA HIS A 51 19.41 -9.29 -2.28
C HIS A 51 20.40 -10.36 -1.83
N VAL A 52 20.87 -10.29 -0.58
CA VAL A 52 21.78 -11.28 0.02
C VAL A 52 21.14 -12.67 0.06
N GLU A 53 19.90 -12.80 0.53
CA GLU A 53 19.17 -14.06 0.56
C GLU A 53 19.06 -14.69 -0.83
N ARG A 54 18.61 -13.92 -1.83
CA ARG A 54 18.49 -14.41 -3.20
C ARG A 54 19.81 -14.85 -3.80
N ARG A 55 20.90 -14.16 -3.52
CA ARG A 55 22.22 -14.54 -4.00
C ARG A 55 22.78 -15.76 -3.29
N ALA A 56 22.51 -15.91 -1.99
CA ALA A 56 22.97 -17.04 -1.20
C ALA A 56 22.19 -18.34 -1.53
N SER A 57 20.91 -18.26 -1.88
CA SER A 57 20.02 -19.42 -2.06
C SER A 57 20.45 -20.44 -3.12
N GLY A 58 21.31 -20.06 -4.08
CA GLY A 58 21.85 -20.96 -5.11
C GLY A 58 23.16 -21.66 -4.75
N HIS A 59 23.65 -21.53 -3.49
CA HIS A 59 24.96 -22.03 -3.08
C HIS A 59 24.88 -23.13 -2.00
N GLY A 60 26.05 -23.63 -1.57
CA GLY A 60 26.12 -24.67 -0.52
C GLY A 60 25.63 -24.16 0.86
N MET A 61 25.26 -25.11 1.73
CA MET A 61 24.63 -24.84 3.04
C MET A 61 25.36 -23.79 3.90
N ALA A 62 26.68 -23.76 3.88
CA ALA A 62 27.45 -22.79 4.66
C ALA A 62 27.24 -21.35 4.15
N VAL A 63 27.19 -21.15 2.82
CA VAL A 63 26.94 -19.83 2.19
C VAL A 63 25.51 -19.38 2.47
N VAL A 64 24.54 -20.29 2.37
CA VAL A 64 23.14 -20.03 2.72
C VAL A 64 23.04 -19.58 4.18
N ALA A 65 23.63 -20.35 5.12
CA ALA A 65 23.57 -20.03 6.55
C ALA A 65 24.18 -18.65 6.89
N VAL A 66 25.31 -18.30 6.26
CA VAL A 66 25.94 -16.98 6.44
C VAL A 66 25.06 -15.89 5.83
N GLY A 67 24.55 -16.12 4.62
CA GLY A 67 23.65 -15.19 3.93
C GLY A 67 22.39 -14.90 4.73
N THR A 68 21.72 -15.92 5.27
CA THR A 68 20.53 -15.77 6.12
C THR A 68 20.84 -14.95 7.38
N ARG A 69 21.94 -15.27 8.10
CA ARG A 69 22.30 -14.49 9.30
C ARG A 69 22.60 -13.02 9.01
N LEU A 70 23.25 -12.74 7.87
CA LEU A 70 23.51 -11.37 7.46
C LEU A 70 22.20 -10.65 7.08
N ALA A 71 21.30 -11.33 6.38
CA ALA A 71 19.99 -10.78 6.06
C ALA A 71 19.17 -10.51 7.32
N ASP A 72 19.11 -11.46 8.26
CA ASP A 72 18.42 -11.27 9.55
C ASP A 72 18.98 -10.07 10.33
N TRP A 73 20.30 -9.91 10.36
CA TRP A 73 20.93 -8.76 11.01
C TRP A 73 20.58 -7.44 10.33
N LEU A 74 20.58 -7.37 8.98
CA LEU A 74 20.17 -6.20 8.22
C LEU A 74 18.70 -5.86 8.46
N LEU A 75 17.82 -6.87 8.50
CA LEU A 75 16.40 -6.68 8.82
C LEU A 75 16.22 -6.18 10.26
N TRP A 76 16.98 -6.70 11.21
CA TRP A 76 16.93 -6.23 12.60
C TRP A 76 17.36 -4.75 12.74
N LEU A 77 18.33 -4.28 11.94
CA LEU A 77 18.71 -2.87 11.92
C LEU A 77 17.61 -1.95 11.36
N ASP A 78 16.82 -2.42 10.42
CA ASP A 78 15.92 -1.60 9.61
C ASP A 78 14.45 -1.70 10.05
N ARG A 79 13.98 -2.89 10.39
CA ARG A 79 12.56 -3.12 10.68
C ARG A 79 12.20 -2.83 12.14
N SER A 80 10.93 -2.53 12.36
CA SER A 80 10.39 -2.44 13.72
C SER A 80 10.47 -3.80 14.42
N ALA A 81 10.94 -3.82 15.67
CA ALA A 81 10.69 -4.97 16.53
C ALA A 81 9.21 -5.00 16.91
N ASP A 82 8.61 -6.18 16.79
CA ASP A 82 7.26 -6.57 17.26
C ASP A 82 6.27 -5.43 17.56
N GLN A 83 5.49 -5.08 16.57
CA GLN A 83 4.26 -4.30 16.76
C GLN A 83 3.12 -5.29 17.07
N GLN A 84 3.00 -5.69 18.32
CA GLN A 84 2.00 -6.68 18.75
C GLN A 84 0.65 -6.08 19.16
N SER A 85 0.52 -4.77 19.16
CA SER A 85 -0.73 -4.12 19.57
C SER A 85 -1.70 -3.97 18.42
N ASP A 86 -2.99 -4.15 18.71
CA ASP A 86 -4.04 -3.83 17.76
C ASP A 86 -4.03 -2.33 17.43
N TRP A 87 -4.29 -2.02 16.17
CA TRP A 87 -4.44 -0.63 15.75
C TRP A 87 -5.70 -0.03 16.35
N PRO A 88 -5.66 1.23 16.78
CA PRO A 88 -6.87 1.93 17.17
C PRO A 88 -7.84 2.03 16.00
N GLN A 89 -9.12 2.10 16.27
CA GLN A 89 -10.10 2.28 15.21
C GLN A 89 -9.93 3.66 14.56
N LEU A 90 -9.59 3.64 13.27
CA LEU A 90 -9.44 4.85 12.47
C LEU A 90 -10.73 5.15 11.71
N ARG A 91 -10.88 6.41 11.29
CA ARG A 91 -11.93 6.83 10.35
C ARG A 91 -11.68 6.37 8.91
N VAL A 92 -10.54 5.72 8.67
CA VAL A 92 -10.15 5.11 7.40
C VAL A 92 -10.59 3.66 7.39
N GLY A 93 -11.07 3.16 6.26
CA GLY A 93 -11.64 1.84 6.12
C GLY A 93 -13.15 1.79 6.37
N ALA A 94 -13.73 0.60 6.34
CA ALA A 94 -15.15 0.40 6.50
C ALA A 94 -15.60 0.76 7.92
N GLN A 95 -16.70 1.52 7.99
CA GLN A 95 -17.24 2.07 9.24
C GLN A 95 -18.57 1.37 9.58
N ALA A 96 -18.59 0.62 10.65
CA ALA A 96 -19.78 -0.10 11.06
C ALA A 96 -20.95 0.81 11.53
N LYS A 97 -20.62 1.98 12.10
CA LYS A 97 -21.62 2.84 12.78
C LYS A 97 -22.02 4.11 12.01
N VAL A 98 -21.38 4.46 10.91
CA VAL A 98 -21.56 5.76 10.25
C VAL A 98 -22.38 5.66 8.97
N ALA A 99 -22.49 4.52 8.38
CA ALA A 99 -23.16 4.38 7.11
C ALA A 99 -24.59 3.88 7.26
N MET A 100 -25.47 4.76 7.69
CA MET A 100 -26.79 4.68 7.07
C MET A 100 -26.53 4.84 5.55
N ALA A 101 -26.99 3.87 4.78
CA ALA A 101 -26.90 3.90 3.35
C ALA A 101 -27.24 5.30 2.82
N ALA A 102 -26.54 5.76 1.81
CA ALA A 102 -26.81 7.07 1.23
C ALA A 102 -28.32 7.22 0.98
N ALA A 103 -28.85 8.41 1.26
CA ALA A 103 -30.27 8.68 1.03
C ALA A 103 -30.62 8.25 -0.39
N LEU A 104 -31.64 7.41 -0.49
CA LEU A 104 -32.07 6.88 -1.79
C LEU A 104 -32.60 8.03 -2.68
N PRO A 105 -32.37 7.98 -3.99
CA PRO A 105 -33.07 8.85 -4.91
C PRO A 105 -34.58 8.74 -4.70
N ALA A 106 -35.31 9.84 -4.83
CA ALA A 106 -36.77 9.89 -4.57
C ALA A 106 -37.62 8.90 -5.38
N ARG A 107 -37.04 8.29 -6.41
CA ARG A 107 -37.68 7.29 -7.29
C ARG A 107 -36.98 5.92 -7.26
N ALA A 108 -36.14 5.66 -6.28
CA ALA A 108 -35.46 4.38 -6.16
C ALA A 108 -36.46 3.25 -5.90
N LYS A 109 -36.37 2.18 -6.66
CA LYS A 109 -37.14 0.95 -6.42
C LYS A 109 -36.30 0.03 -5.55
N VAL A 110 -36.73 -0.17 -4.30
CA VAL A 110 -36.09 -1.09 -3.37
C VAL A 110 -36.55 -2.53 -3.60
N VAL A 111 -35.60 -3.43 -3.81
CA VAL A 111 -35.79 -4.87 -3.94
C VAL A 111 -35.14 -5.55 -2.75
N LEU A 112 -35.97 -6.07 -1.81
CA LEU A 112 -35.45 -6.81 -0.66
C LEU A 112 -35.13 -8.25 -1.07
N VAL A 113 -33.99 -8.78 -0.62
CA VAL A 113 -33.57 -10.15 -0.89
C VAL A 113 -33.17 -10.84 0.42
N ALA A 114 -33.70 -12.06 0.63
CA ALA A 114 -33.52 -12.86 1.84
C ALA A 114 -32.84 -14.22 1.57
N SER A 115 -32.52 -14.51 0.31
CA SER A 115 -31.81 -15.73 -0.08
C SER A 115 -30.79 -15.45 -1.21
N THR A 116 -29.85 -16.37 -1.40
CA THR A 116 -28.84 -16.28 -2.47
C THR A 116 -29.49 -16.35 -3.87
N SER A 117 -30.55 -17.15 -4.03
CA SER A 117 -31.31 -17.26 -5.27
C SER A 117 -32.04 -15.97 -5.61
N GLU A 118 -32.72 -15.36 -4.62
CA GLU A 118 -33.39 -14.06 -4.79
C GLU A 118 -32.36 -12.96 -5.15
N ALA A 119 -31.23 -12.94 -4.45
CA ALA A 119 -30.16 -11.96 -4.73
C ALA A 119 -29.60 -12.10 -6.15
N SER A 120 -29.27 -13.34 -6.56
CA SER A 120 -28.78 -13.61 -7.91
C SER A 120 -29.79 -13.22 -8.99
N LEU A 121 -31.06 -13.53 -8.78
CA LEU A 121 -32.15 -13.18 -9.69
C LEU A 121 -32.36 -11.66 -9.76
N ALA A 122 -32.38 -10.98 -8.61
CA ALA A 122 -32.51 -9.52 -8.55
C ALA A 122 -31.37 -8.81 -9.27
N ILE A 123 -30.12 -9.27 -9.11
CA ILE A 123 -28.95 -8.72 -9.79
C ILE A 123 -29.04 -8.94 -11.30
N GLN A 124 -29.41 -10.15 -11.75
CA GLN A 124 -29.55 -10.46 -13.17
C GLN A 124 -30.67 -9.68 -13.86
N GLN A 125 -31.73 -9.34 -13.14
CA GLN A 125 -32.92 -8.64 -13.67
C GLN A 125 -32.92 -7.15 -13.35
N ALA A 126 -31.88 -6.63 -12.69
CA ALA A 126 -31.82 -5.25 -12.25
C ALA A 126 -32.09 -4.25 -13.37
N GLN A 127 -32.78 -3.17 -13.04
CA GLN A 127 -33.05 -2.04 -13.92
C GLN A 127 -32.38 -0.78 -13.37
N PRO A 128 -32.10 0.23 -14.22
CA PRO A 128 -31.59 1.51 -13.74
C PRO A 128 -32.43 2.08 -12.60
N GLY A 129 -31.78 2.41 -11.48
CA GLY A 129 -32.40 2.95 -10.26
C GLY A 129 -32.86 1.89 -9.26
N ASP A 130 -32.69 0.59 -9.54
CA ASP A 130 -32.96 -0.46 -8.57
C ASP A 130 -31.96 -0.43 -7.41
N VAL A 131 -32.45 -0.66 -6.19
CA VAL A 131 -31.67 -0.80 -4.96
C VAL A 131 -31.94 -2.16 -4.36
N ILE A 132 -31.03 -3.10 -4.62
CA ILE A 132 -31.09 -4.46 -4.13
C ILE A 132 -30.53 -4.46 -2.70
N THR A 133 -31.40 -4.62 -1.72
CA THR A 133 -31.06 -4.56 -0.30
C THR A 133 -31.16 -5.93 0.32
N PHE A 134 -30.05 -6.44 0.82
CA PHE A 134 -30.02 -7.69 1.58
C PHE A 134 -30.65 -7.51 2.95
N VAL A 135 -31.51 -8.43 3.34
CA VAL A 135 -32.00 -8.56 4.71
C VAL A 135 -30.82 -9.01 5.59
N PRO A 136 -30.70 -8.54 6.86
CA PRO A 136 -29.63 -8.99 7.76
C PRO A 136 -29.49 -10.51 7.82
N GLY A 137 -28.27 -11.04 7.63
CA GLY A 137 -28.02 -12.48 7.61
C GLY A 137 -26.71 -12.87 6.91
N THR A 138 -26.48 -14.18 6.83
CA THR A 138 -25.33 -14.78 6.13
C THR A 138 -25.80 -15.49 4.87
N TYR A 139 -25.16 -15.20 3.76
CA TYR A 139 -25.47 -15.69 2.42
C TYR A 139 -24.28 -16.42 1.83
N ARG A 140 -24.35 -17.72 1.64
CA ARG A 140 -23.27 -18.52 1.07
C ARG A 140 -23.53 -18.79 -0.41
N PHE A 141 -22.68 -18.24 -1.25
CA PHE A 141 -22.66 -18.46 -2.67
C PHE A 141 -21.57 -19.48 -3.03
N ALA A 142 -21.85 -20.38 -3.96
CA ALA A 142 -20.91 -21.38 -4.44
C ALA A 142 -21.15 -21.66 -5.93
N GLY A 143 -20.10 -22.15 -6.60
CA GLY A 143 -20.17 -22.53 -8.01
C GLY A 143 -19.74 -21.41 -8.95
N SER A 144 -20.66 -20.88 -9.77
CA SER A 144 -20.34 -19.87 -10.77
C SER A 144 -20.46 -18.45 -10.24
N ALA A 145 -19.64 -17.55 -10.76
CA ALA A 145 -19.67 -16.13 -10.46
C ALA A 145 -21.06 -15.50 -10.66
N ILE A 146 -21.38 -14.49 -9.86
CA ILE A 146 -22.61 -13.71 -10.00
C ILE A 146 -22.37 -12.68 -11.11
N ALA A 147 -22.98 -12.95 -12.28
CA ALA A 147 -22.84 -12.08 -13.44
C ALA A 147 -23.68 -10.81 -13.30
N VAL A 148 -23.05 -9.64 -13.45
CA VAL A 148 -23.64 -8.30 -13.37
C VAL A 148 -23.63 -7.70 -14.76
N ASN A 149 -24.69 -7.99 -15.54
CA ASN A 149 -24.78 -7.75 -16.99
C ASN A 149 -25.85 -6.71 -17.38
N ARG A 150 -26.36 -5.92 -16.43
CA ARG A 150 -27.29 -4.83 -16.66
C ARG A 150 -26.63 -3.51 -16.44
N ALA A 151 -26.85 -2.54 -17.32
CA ALA A 151 -26.30 -1.21 -17.17
C ALA A 151 -27.21 -0.34 -16.29
N GLY A 152 -26.62 0.36 -15.32
CA GLY A 152 -27.23 1.56 -14.78
C GLY A 152 -27.02 2.76 -15.69
N THR A 153 -27.39 3.95 -15.23
CA THR A 153 -27.12 5.22 -15.90
C THR A 153 -26.58 6.23 -14.91
N ASP A 154 -26.02 7.33 -15.39
CA ASP A 154 -25.53 8.43 -14.54
C ASP A 154 -26.62 8.96 -13.59
N LEU A 155 -27.87 9.06 -14.07
CA LEU A 155 -29.00 9.55 -13.27
C LEU A 155 -29.70 8.45 -12.45
N ALA A 156 -29.43 7.18 -12.76
CA ALA A 156 -30.10 6.02 -12.16
C ALA A 156 -29.14 4.83 -12.07
N GLY A 157 -28.13 4.92 -11.20
CA GLY A 157 -27.24 3.82 -10.89
C GLY A 157 -27.99 2.67 -10.21
N ILE A 158 -27.42 1.46 -10.28
CA ILE A 158 -27.94 0.27 -9.60
C ILE A 158 -27.11 0.06 -8.34
N VAL A 159 -27.79 -0.21 -7.21
CA VAL A 159 -27.12 -0.35 -5.90
C VAL A 159 -27.38 -1.74 -5.34
N VAL A 160 -26.35 -2.41 -4.87
CA VAL A 160 -26.39 -3.63 -4.04
C VAL A 160 -25.88 -3.29 -2.65
N ARG A 161 -26.69 -3.52 -1.60
CA ARG A 161 -26.29 -3.04 -0.28
C ARG A 161 -26.83 -3.86 0.89
N ALA A 162 -26.16 -3.68 2.04
CA ALA A 162 -26.81 -3.79 3.33
C ALA A 162 -27.34 -2.41 3.76
N GLU A 163 -28.47 -2.35 4.46
CA GLU A 163 -28.96 -1.09 5.02
C GLU A 163 -28.04 -0.57 6.11
N GLN A 164 -27.49 -1.48 6.91
CA GLN A 164 -26.51 -1.20 7.95
C GLN A 164 -25.26 -2.07 7.75
N ALA A 165 -24.09 -1.46 7.76
CA ALA A 165 -22.83 -2.19 7.68
C ALA A 165 -22.67 -3.16 8.88
N GLY A 166 -22.07 -4.33 8.63
CA GLY A 166 -21.87 -5.37 9.62
C GLY A 166 -23.09 -6.26 9.91
N THR A 167 -24.19 -6.13 9.17
CA THR A 167 -25.39 -6.95 9.33
C THR A 167 -25.57 -8.00 8.23
N VAL A 168 -24.89 -7.85 7.10
CA VAL A 168 -24.96 -8.76 5.93
C VAL A 168 -23.58 -9.35 5.67
N PHE A 169 -23.51 -10.68 5.66
CA PHE A 169 -22.29 -11.44 5.44
C PHE A 169 -22.45 -12.28 4.17
N LEU A 170 -21.63 -11.98 3.14
CA LEU A 170 -21.58 -12.74 1.91
C LEU A 170 -20.36 -13.66 1.94
N GLU A 171 -20.58 -14.96 1.94
CA GLU A 171 -19.52 -15.97 1.89
C GLU A 171 -19.42 -16.53 0.46
N PHE A 172 -18.25 -16.44 -0.14
CA PHE A 172 -17.99 -16.93 -1.49
C PHE A 172 -17.07 -18.15 -1.49
N ASP A 173 -17.61 -19.28 -1.95
CA ASP A 173 -16.88 -20.52 -2.24
C ASP A 173 -16.80 -20.68 -3.78
N MET A 174 -16.12 -19.72 -4.40
CA MET A 174 -15.99 -19.60 -5.86
C MET A 174 -14.79 -18.74 -6.25
N THR A 175 -14.27 -18.95 -7.45
CA THR A 175 -13.08 -18.23 -7.94
C THR A 175 -13.32 -16.72 -8.04
N GLU A 176 -14.47 -16.31 -8.51
CA GLU A 176 -14.88 -14.92 -8.67
C GLU A 176 -16.27 -14.73 -8.06
N GLY A 177 -16.43 -13.73 -7.21
CA GLY A 177 -17.72 -13.39 -6.59
C GLY A 177 -18.64 -12.68 -7.58
N PHE A 178 -18.53 -11.36 -7.66
CA PHE A 178 -19.28 -10.54 -8.62
C PHE A 178 -18.42 -10.25 -9.84
N VAL A 179 -18.87 -10.66 -11.03
CA VAL A 179 -18.29 -10.25 -12.33
C VAL A 179 -19.11 -9.12 -12.89
N VAL A 180 -18.58 -7.90 -12.77
CA VAL A 180 -19.26 -6.67 -13.17
C VAL A 180 -18.78 -6.25 -14.55
N ALA A 181 -19.64 -6.35 -15.57
CA ALA A 181 -19.30 -6.04 -16.95
C ALA A 181 -19.98 -4.77 -17.49
N GLU A 182 -20.92 -4.19 -16.74
CA GLU A 182 -21.74 -3.06 -17.16
C GLU A 182 -21.63 -1.87 -16.19
N PRO A 183 -21.83 -0.63 -16.65
CA PRO A 183 -21.54 0.59 -15.90
C PRO A 183 -22.58 0.94 -14.82
N TYR A 184 -22.16 1.87 -13.91
CA TYR A 184 -22.98 2.51 -12.89
C TYR A 184 -23.54 1.56 -11.84
N TRP A 185 -22.73 0.63 -11.35
CA TRP A 185 -23.03 -0.22 -10.21
C TRP A 185 -22.33 0.24 -8.94
N THR A 186 -23.07 0.24 -7.84
CA THR A 186 -22.54 0.51 -6.49
C THR A 186 -22.77 -0.69 -5.61
N PHE A 187 -21.72 -1.11 -4.89
CA PHE A 187 -21.78 -2.12 -3.82
C PHE A 187 -21.36 -1.46 -2.52
N GLU A 188 -22.23 -1.52 -1.49
CA GLU A 188 -21.99 -0.79 -0.26
C GLU A 188 -22.42 -1.52 1.02
N ASN A 189 -21.70 -1.28 2.12
CA ASN A 189 -21.99 -1.76 3.47
C ASN A 189 -21.98 -3.29 3.62
N LEU A 190 -21.34 -4.03 2.74
CA LEU A 190 -21.31 -5.49 2.71
C LEU A 190 -20.08 -6.02 3.45
N SER A 191 -20.23 -7.12 4.19
CA SER A 191 -19.13 -7.94 4.67
C SER A 191 -18.96 -9.14 3.74
N ILE A 192 -17.87 -9.19 2.98
CA ILE A 192 -17.62 -10.20 1.94
C ILE A 192 -16.40 -11.02 2.34
N ARG A 193 -16.53 -12.35 2.34
CA ARG A 193 -15.45 -13.26 2.70
C ARG A 193 -15.32 -14.41 1.71
N GLY A 194 -14.08 -14.68 1.26
CA GLY A 194 -13.75 -15.92 0.57
C GLY A 194 -13.67 -17.08 1.56
N VAL A 195 -14.38 -18.18 1.29
CA VAL A 195 -14.41 -19.37 2.13
C VAL A 195 -13.99 -20.63 1.40
N CYS A 196 -13.18 -20.48 0.34
CA CYS A 196 -12.67 -21.58 -0.47
C CYS A 196 -11.70 -22.46 0.33
N ALA A 197 -11.78 -23.77 0.11
CA ALA A 197 -10.85 -24.73 0.72
C ALA A 197 -9.40 -24.53 0.23
N GLN A 198 -9.21 -24.05 -1.00
CA GLN A 198 -7.91 -23.70 -1.57
C GLN A 198 -7.87 -22.22 -1.92
N HIS A 199 -6.80 -21.53 -1.53
CA HIS A 199 -6.67 -20.09 -1.74
C HIS A 199 -6.70 -19.68 -3.22
N SER A 200 -6.20 -20.55 -4.12
CA SER A 200 -6.29 -20.36 -5.57
C SER A 200 -7.73 -20.33 -6.12
N ASN A 201 -8.71 -20.80 -5.35
CA ASN A 201 -10.11 -20.81 -5.75
C ASN A 201 -10.91 -19.61 -5.21
N CYS A 202 -10.29 -18.71 -4.45
CA CYS A 202 -10.86 -17.43 -4.03
C CYS A 202 -9.99 -16.30 -4.59
N GLU A 203 -10.13 -16.05 -5.90
CA GLU A 203 -9.32 -15.03 -6.59
C GLU A 203 -9.84 -13.63 -6.33
N HIS A 204 -11.13 -13.36 -6.60
CA HIS A 204 -11.68 -12.01 -6.57
C HIS A 204 -13.06 -11.96 -5.89
N ALA A 205 -13.27 -11.00 -4.97
CA ALA A 205 -14.62 -10.66 -4.53
C ALA A 205 -15.38 -9.90 -5.62
N PHE A 206 -14.68 -8.97 -6.27
CA PHE A 206 -15.17 -8.22 -7.43
C PHE A 206 -14.19 -8.36 -8.59
N HIS A 207 -14.69 -8.74 -9.74
CA HIS A 207 -13.98 -8.67 -11.02
C HIS A 207 -14.71 -7.67 -11.92
N VAL A 208 -14.14 -6.46 -12.04
CA VAL A 208 -14.71 -5.33 -12.79
C VAL A 208 -14.07 -5.29 -14.16
N VAL A 209 -14.86 -5.57 -15.20
CA VAL A 209 -14.34 -5.81 -16.56
C VAL A 209 -15.09 -5.04 -17.62
N SER A 210 -14.53 -5.01 -18.82
CA SER A 210 -15.21 -4.54 -20.03
C SER A 210 -15.72 -3.09 -19.89
N ARG A 211 -17.04 -2.87 -19.97
CA ARG A 211 -17.68 -1.55 -19.95
C ARG A 211 -18.09 -1.07 -18.55
N ALA A 212 -17.66 -1.71 -17.49
CA ALA A 212 -18.08 -1.42 -16.12
C ALA A 212 -17.53 -0.08 -15.56
N SER A 213 -17.59 0.98 -16.38
CA SER A 213 -17.22 2.33 -15.95
C SER A 213 -18.15 2.84 -14.84
N HIS A 214 -17.65 3.76 -14.00
CA HIS A 214 -18.38 4.30 -12.86
C HIS A 214 -18.83 3.23 -11.84
N PHE A 215 -18.06 2.13 -11.75
CA PHE A 215 -18.21 1.17 -10.66
C PHE A 215 -17.84 1.82 -9.33
N THR A 216 -18.61 1.52 -8.30
CA THR A 216 -18.33 2.00 -6.95
C THR A 216 -18.36 0.83 -5.95
N ALA A 217 -17.26 0.66 -5.20
CA ALA A 217 -17.23 -0.14 -3.98
C ALA A 217 -16.97 0.79 -2.80
N ARG A 218 -17.91 0.89 -1.87
CA ARG A 218 -17.74 1.77 -0.70
C ARG A 218 -18.20 1.13 0.60
N ASN A 219 -17.45 1.41 1.66
CA ASN A 219 -17.77 0.97 3.01
C ASN A 219 -17.99 -0.55 3.12
N ASN A 220 -17.25 -1.36 2.34
CA ASN A 220 -17.29 -2.82 2.44
C ASN A 220 -16.11 -3.34 3.26
N THR A 221 -16.33 -4.43 3.99
CA THR A 221 -15.26 -5.24 4.57
C THR A 221 -15.08 -6.47 3.70
N ILE A 222 -13.91 -6.63 3.07
CA ILE A 222 -13.64 -7.73 2.14
C ILE A 222 -12.42 -8.50 2.64
N THR A 223 -12.54 -9.81 2.80
CA THR A 223 -11.50 -10.65 3.39
C THR A 223 -11.31 -11.97 2.65
N GLU A 224 -10.10 -12.53 2.74
CA GLU A 224 -9.73 -13.87 2.24
C GLU A 224 -9.84 -14.04 0.72
N PHE A 225 -9.37 -13.04 -0.04
CA PHE A 225 -9.19 -13.13 -1.49
C PHE A 225 -7.74 -12.85 -1.89
N ASN A 226 -7.31 -13.34 -3.06
CA ASN A 226 -5.99 -13.04 -3.61
C ASN A 226 -5.94 -11.60 -4.13
N ALA A 227 -6.91 -11.19 -4.95
CA ALA A 227 -7.17 -9.81 -5.28
C ALA A 227 -8.63 -9.47 -4.94
N HIS A 228 -8.85 -8.70 -3.88
CA HIS A 228 -10.20 -8.39 -3.39
C HIS A 228 -11.04 -7.68 -4.45
N ILE A 229 -10.43 -6.72 -5.16
CA ILE A 229 -11.04 -5.98 -6.27
C ILE A 229 -10.08 -6.02 -7.46
N LYS A 230 -10.42 -6.84 -8.44
CA LYS A 230 -9.74 -6.95 -9.74
C LYS A 230 -10.43 -6.06 -10.76
N ILE A 231 -9.66 -5.22 -11.43
CA ILE A 231 -10.16 -4.34 -12.50
C ILE A 231 -9.30 -4.56 -13.74
N ASN A 232 -9.92 -4.87 -14.89
CA ASN A 232 -9.16 -4.95 -16.14
C ASN A 232 -10.02 -4.70 -17.38
N GLY A 233 -9.36 -4.23 -18.43
CA GLY A 233 -9.98 -4.14 -19.75
C GLY A 233 -10.24 -5.51 -20.36
N SER A 234 -11.24 -5.58 -21.20
CA SER A 234 -11.58 -6.76 -22.01
C SER A 234 -12.08 -6.33 -23.38
N GLU A 235 -11.60 -6.98 -24.44
CA GLU A 235 -12.04 -6.75 -25.82
C GLU A 235 -11.94 -5.27 -26.29
N GLY A 236 -10.91 -4.55 -25.80
CA GLY A 236 -10.71 -3.14 -26.12
C GLY A 236 -11.65 -2.17 -25.40
N LYS A 237 -12.44 -2.65 -24.44
CA LYS A 237 -13.25 -1.84 -23.53
C LYS A 237 -12.59 -1.80 -22.15
N PHE A 238 -12.70 -0.67 -21.47
CA PHE A 238 -12.01 -0.45 -20.21
C PHE A 238 -12.98 0.13 -19.18
N PRO A 239 -13.00 -0.40 -17.95
CA PRO A 239 -13.87 0.09 -16.88
C PRO A 239 -13.22 1.33 -16.23
N ASP A 240 -13.39 2.48 -16.86
CA ASP A 240 -12.83 3.75 -16.40
C ASP A 240 -13.73 4.45 -15.35
N ASP A 241 -13.20 5.49 -14.69
CA ASP A 241 -13.94 6.40 -13.82
C ASP A 241 -14.56 5.74 -12.56
N GLY A 242 -13.92 4.69 -12.05
CA GLY A 242 -14.42 3.97 -10.88
C GLY A 242 -14.02 4.58 -9.55
N LEU A 243 -14.68 4.15 -8.48
CA LEU A 243 -14.47 4.62 -7.10
C LEU A 243 -14.35 3.43 -6.14
N ILE A 244 -13.25 3.38 -5.36
CA ILE A 244 -13.05 2.48 -4.23
C ILE A 244 -12.87 3.35 -2.99
N ASP A 245 -13.91 3.45 -2.14
CA ASP A 245 -14.02 4.46 -1.09
C ASP A 245 -14.31 3.84 0.28
N GLY A 246 -13.41 4.02 1.24
CA GLY A 246 -13.66 3.64 2.63
C GLY A 246 -13.86 2.14 2.85
N ASN A 247 -13.21 1.26 2.07
CA ASN A 247 -13.30 -0.19 2.28
C ASN A 247 -12.18 -0.70 3.20
N THR A 248 -12.42 -1.80 3.91
CA THR A 248 -11.39 -2.58 4.61
C THR A 248 -11.11 -3.85 3.82
N LEU A 249 -9.86 -3.99 3.35
CA LEU A 249 -9.39 -5.10 2.52
C LEU A 249 -8.25 -5.81 3.24
N SER A 250 -8.44 -7.06 3.66
CA SER A 250 -7.42 -7.78 4.45
C SER A 250 -7.54 -9.29 4.33
N ASN A 251 -6.46 -10.01 4.68
CA ASN A 251 -6.49 -11.46 4.85
C ASN A 251 -6.06 -11.81 6.28
N SER A 252 -6.58 -12.88 6.83
CA SER A 252 -6.16 -13.43 8.11
C SER A 252 -5.17 -14.60 7.94
N SER A 253 -4.97 -15.05 6.70
CA SER A 253 -4.08 -16.16 6.34
C SER A 253 -3.14 -15.78 5.20
N ILE A 254 -1.95 -16.39 5.20
CA ILE A 254 -1.01 -16.33 4.09
C ILE A 254 -1.69 -16.95 2.86
N ARG A 255 -1.74 -16.22 1.76
CA ARG A 255 -2.37 -16.71 0.52
C ARG A 255 -1.45 -17.70 -0.18
N ASP A 256 -1.73 -18.99 -0.04
CA ASP A 256 -1.01 -20.06 -0.72
C ASP A 256 -1.52 -20.19 -2.16
N THR A 257 -0.90 -19.39 -3.04
CA THR A 257 -1.26 -19.29 -4.45
C THR A 257 -0.07 -18.80 -5.28
N ASP A 258 -0.03 -19.20 -6.54
CA ASP A 258 0.90 -18.66 -7.54
C ASP A 258 0.37 -17.41 -8.24
N SER A 259 -0.92 -17.14 -8.11
CA SER A 259 -1.57 -15.93 -8.63
C SER A 259 -1.10 -14.66 -7.90
N SER A 260 -1.44 -13.51 -8.45
CA SER A 260 -1.14 -12.21 -7.82
C SER A 260 -1.90 -12.07 -6.49
N VAL A 261 -1.21 -11.65 -5.43
CA VAL A 261 -1.84 -11.26 -4.17
C VAL A 261 -1.77 -9.74 -4.07
N THR A 262 -2.88 -9.09 -4.43
CA THR A 262 -2.97 -7.63 -4.56
C THR A 262 -4.40 -7.18 -4.28
N PRO A 263 -4.73 -6.73 -3.07
CA PRO A 263 -6.10 -6.31 -2.71
C PRO A 263 -6.80 -5.42 -3.73
N ILE A 264 -6.09 -4.45 -4.32
CA ILE A 264 -6.61 -3.63 -5.42
C ILE A 264 -5.69 -3.82 -6.64
N ASP A 265 -6.16 -4.60 -7.59
CA ASP A 265 -5.44 -4.98 -8.81
C ASP A 265 -6.07 -4.28 -10.03
N LEU A 266 -5.56 -3.09 -10.39
CA LEU A 266 -6.07 -2.27 -11.47
C LEU A 266 -5.18 -2.37 -12.71
N VAL A 267 -5.73 -2.90 -13.81
CA VAL A 267 -5.04 -3.11 -15.08
C VAL A 267 -5.77 -2.42 -16.22
N ALA A 268 -5.07 -1.56 -16.95
CA ALA A 268 -5.53 -0.88 -18.17
C ALA A 268 -6.74 0.06 -17.98
N ALA A 269 -7.16 0.34 -16.76
CA ALA A 269 -8.25 1.27 -16.45
C ALA A 269 -7.70 2.64 -16.01
N SER A 270 -8.47 3.70 -16.21
CA SER A 270 -8.07 5.09 -16.03
C SER A 270 -9.03 5.87 -15.15
N ARG A 271 -8.53 6.94 -14.51
CA ARG A 271 -9.30 7.91 -13.72
C ARG A 271 -10.06 7.28 -12.55
N TRP A 272 -9.50 6.23 -11.96
CA TRP A 272 -10.00 5.65 -10.71
C TRP A 272 -9.60 6.50 -9.53
N LEU A 273 -10.53 6.66 -8.59
CA LEU A 273 -10.28 7.25 -7.29
C LEU A 273 -10.32 6.14 -6.23
N ILE A 274 -9.18 5.88 -5.62
CA ILE A 274 -8.98 4.90 -4.55
C ILE A 274 -8.69 5.70 -3.27
N ARG A 275 -9.67 5.84 -2.38
CA ARG A 275 -9.50 6.72 -1.22
C ARG A 275 -10.07 6.16 0.07
N GLY A 276 -9.47 6.56 1.18
CA GLY A 276 -9.99 6.26 2.51
C GLY A 276 -10.04 4.77 2.84
N ASN A 277 -9.31 3.90 2.12
CA ASN A 277 -9.35 2.46 2.34
C ASN A 277 -8.30 2.04 3.36
N TRP A 278 -8.63 1.02 4.17
CA TRP A 278 -7.69 0.26 4.98
C TRP A 278 -7.32 -1.01 4.23
N ILE A 279 -6.04 -1.17 3.92
CA ILE A 279 -5.52 -2.32 3.16
C ILE A 279 -4.43 -2.97 4.01
N SER A 280 -4.60 -4.26 4.40
CA SER A 280 -3.61 -4.93 5.25
C SER A 280 -3.46 -6.42 4.96
N ASP A 281 -2.34 -6.99 5.43
CA ASP A 281 -2.07 -8.44 5.48
C ASP A 281 -2.25 -9.15 4.14
N PHE A 282 -1.64 -8.62 3.09
CA PHE A 282 -1.66 -9.19 1.74
C PHE A 282 -0.40 -10.04 1.46
N VAL A 283 -0.22 -11.09 2.24
CA VAL A 283 0.97 -11.94 2.19
C VAL A 283 0.80 -13.12 1.24
N LYS A 284 1.67 -13.22 0.23
CA LYS A 284 1.74 -14.33 -0.73
C LYS A 284 2.70 -15.41 -0.25
N GLY A 285 2.25 -16.66 -0.20
CA GLY A 285 3.04 -17.82 0.20
C GLY A 285 3.69 -18.57 -0.96
N GLY A 286 3.04 -18.59 -2.14
CA GLY A 286 3.50 -19.32 -3.32
C GLY A 286 4.41 -18.52 -4.25
N SER A 287 4.98 -19.20 -5.26
CA SER A 287 5.77 -18.62 -6.36
C SER A 287 6.86 -17.64 -5.92
N ASP A 288 6.88 -16.43 -6.46
CA ASP A 288 7.87 -15.37 -6.20
C ASP A 288 7.76 -14.70 -4.83
N ARG A 289 6.66 -14.95 -4.10
CA ARG A 289 6.33 -14.32 -2.80
C ARG A 289 6.33 -12.79 -2.84
N VAL A 290 5.99 -12.21 -3.98
CA VAL A 290 5.85 -10.76 -4.14
C VAL A 290 4.37 -10.39 -4.14
N SER A 291 4.00 -9.39 -3.35
CA SER A 291 2.64 -8.90 -3.24
C SER A 291 2.60 -7.37 -3.12
N TYR A 292 1.45 -6.79 -3.42
CA TYR A 292 1.23 -5.35 -3.45
C TYR A 292 -0.05 -5.04 -2.68
N GLY A 293 -0.08 -3.96 -1.91
CA GLY A 293 -1.33 -3.46 -1.30
C GLY A 293 -2.31 -2.98 -2.37
N ALA A 294 -1.80 -2.20 -3.29
CA ALA A 294 -2.53 -1.77 -4.47
C ALA A 294 -1.55 -1.52 -5.62
N PHE A 295 -1.98 -1.79 -6.85
CA PHE A 295 -1.26 -1.28 -8.00
C PHE A 295 -2.20 -0.78 -9.11
N ALA A 296 -1.68 0.11 -9.96
CA ALA A 296 -2.26 0.50 -11.22
C ALA A 296 -1.24 0.31 -12.34
N LYS A 297 -1.58 -0.48 -13.38
CA LYS A 297 -0.68 -0.83 -14.47
C LYS A 297 -1.41 -1.02 -15.80
N GLY A 298 -0.71 -1.43 -16.86
CA GLY A 298 -1.31 -1.81 -18.14
C GLY A 298 -1.74 -0.64 -19.03
N GLY A 299 -1.07 0.53 -18.91
CA GLY A 299 -1.30 1.68 -19.79
C GLY A 299 -2.51 2.53 -19.42
N GLY A 300 -2.98 2.47 -18.17
CA GLY A 300 -3.98 3.39 -17.63
C GLY A 300 -3.40 4.78 -17.32
N ALA A 301 -4.26 5.76 -17.04
CA ALA A 301 -3.85 7.13 -16.73
C ALA A 301 -4.76 7.81 -15.70
N GLY A 302 -4.19 8.80 -14.99
CA GLY A 302 -4.95 9.67 -14.09
C GLY A 302 -5.56 8.97 -12.87
N ASN A 303 -5.01 7.83 -12.45
CA ASN A 303 -5.46 7.11 -11.26
C ASN A 303 -4.96 7.80 -10.00
N ARG A 304 -5.78 7.86 -8.95
CA ARG A 304 -5.51 8.59 -7.71
C ARG A 304 -5.66 7.68 -6.50
N PHE A 305 -4.62 7.63 -5.67
CA PHE A 305 -4.59 6.92 -4.39
C PHE A 305 -4.48 7.96 -3.27
N GLU A 306 -5.58 8.22 -2.55
CA GLU A 306 -5.71 9.35 -1.65
C GLU A 306 -6.17 8.95 -0.26
N GLY A 307 -5.43 9.34 0.77
CA GLY A 307 -5.86 9.13 2.15
C GLY A 307 -6.13 7.67 2.50
N ASN A 308 -5.39 6.72 1.91
CA ASN A 308 -5.49 5.32 2.28
C ASN A 308 -4.52 4.98 3.41
N PHE A 309 -4.88 4.02 4.23
CA PHE A 309 -3.99 3.38 5.17
C PHE A 309 -3.59 2.00 4.64
N VAL A 310 -2.31 1.84 4.30
CA VAL A 310 -1.73 0.59 3.80
C VAL A 310 -0.77 0.05 4.85
N LEU A 311 -1.15 -1.06 5.47
CA LEU A 311 -0.38 -1.75 6.50
C LEU A 311 0.02 -3.11 5.96
N CYS A 312 1.21 -3.20 5.34
CA CYS A 312 1.61 -4.37 4.56
C CYS A 312 1.58 -5.67 5.37
N GLU A 313 2.04 -5.62 6.61
CA GLU A 313 2.06 -6.74 7.54
C GLU A 313 1.58 -6.26 8.92
N GLN A 314 0.43 -6.74 9.37
CA GLN A 314 -0.09 -6.48 10.70
C GLN A 314 -0.11 -7.76 11.54
N ARG A 315 -0.87 -8.76 11.13
CA ARG A 315 -1.00 -10.08 11.77
C ARG A 315 -0.05 -11.09 11.16
N LEU A 316 0.24 -10.94 9.86
CA LEU A 316 1.04 -11.87 9.08
C LEU A 316 2.50 -11.37 8.96
N GLN A 317 3.13 -11.11 10.11
CA GLN A 317 4.50 -10.61 10.19
C GLN A 317 5.55 -11.72 10.02
N GLY A 318 6.76 -11.32 9.62
CA GLY A 318 7.92 -12.19 9.58
C GLY A 318 7.89 -13.30 8.51
N VAL A 319 6.95 -13.24 7.58
CA VAL A 319 6.88 -14.20 6.48
C VAL A 319 7.85 -13.78 5.38
N PRO A 320 8.72 -14.70 4.87
CA PRO A 320 9.63 -14.38 3.78
C PRO A 320 8.90 -13.89 2.52
N GLY A 321 9.49 -12.94 1.79
CA GLY A 321 8.95 -12.37 0.56
C GLY A 321 8.93 -10.84 0.57
N GLN A 322 8.42 -10.24 -0.49
CA GLN A 322 8.40 -8.79 -0.70
C GLN A 322 6.97 -8.25 -0.70
N ARG A 323 6.68 -7.28 0.14
CA ARG A 323 5.41 -6.55 0.23
C ARG A 323 5.66 -5.11 -0.10
N VAL A 324 5.08 -4.66 -1.21
CA VAL A 324 5.09 -3.26 -1.65
C VAL A 324 3.76 -2.61 -1.28
N GLY A 325 3.80 -1.39 -0.77
CA GLY A 325 2.58 -0.68 -0.39
C GLY A 325 1.72 -0.35 -1.60
N ILE A 326 2.11 0.65 -2.38
CA ILE A 326 1.41 1.10 -3.59
C ILE A 326 2.40 1.07 -4.76
N SER A 327 2.00 0.49 -5.90
CA SER A 327 2.79 0.47 -7.12
C SER A 327 2.07 1.19 -8.27
N LEU A 328 2.77 2.12 -8.89
CA LEU A 328 2.38 2.74 -10.16
C LEU A 328 3.16 2.06 -11.28
N GLY A 329 2.42 1.30 -12.12
CA GLY A 329 3.00 0.34 -13.03
C GLY A 329 3.39 -0.95 -12.30
N GLY A 330 3.68 -2.00 -13.02
CA GLY A 330 3.96 -3.31 -12.44
C GLY A 330 5.12 -4.05 -13.09
N GLY A 331 5.46 -3.71 -14.30
CA GLY A 331 6.39 -4.47 -15.14
C GLY A 331 5.89 -5.91 -15.37
N GLY A 332 5.97 -6.37 -16.58
CA GLY A 332 5.56 -7.74 -16.91
C GLY A 332 4.07 -7.92 -17.22
N THR A 333 3.30 -6.85 -17.33
CA THR A 333 1.98 -6.92 -17.95
C THR A 333 2.16 -7.34 -19.42
N GLY A 334 1.52 -8.42 -19.85
CA GLY A 334 1.55 -8.85 -21.24
C GLY A 334 0.92 -7.78 -22.14
N LYS A 335 1.49 -7.58 -23.35
CA LYS A 335 1.04 -6.53 -24.27
C LYS A 335 -0.45 -6.60 -24.59
N GLU A 336 -1.01 -7.80 -24.64
CA GLU A 336 -2.42 -8.10 -24.86
C GLU A 336 -3.34 -7.55 -23.78
N TYR A 337 -2.84 -7.40 -22.55
CA TYR A 337 -3.59 -6.85 -21.41
C TYR A 337 -3.42 -5.34 -21.25
N CYS A 338 -2.57 -4.72 -22.07
CA CYS A 338 -2.34 -3.29 -21.99
C CYS A 338 -3.30 -2.52 -22.88
N ARG A 339 -3.74 -1.36 -22.39
CA ARG A 339 -4.69 -0.48 -23.06
C ARG A 339 -4.23 -0.09 -24.48
N ASP A 340 -2.95 0.21 -24.63
CA ASP A 340 -2.30 0.60 -25.88
C ASP A 340 -1.71 -0.59 -26.66
N ARG A 341 -1.82 -1.82 -26.13
CA ARG A 341 -1.18 -3.03 -26.65
C ARG A 341 0.33 -2.97 -26.81
N ARG A 342 0.99 -2.01 -26.13
CA ARG A 342 2.44 -1.80 -26.20
C ARG A 342 3.10 -1.96 -24.84
N CYS A 343 2.49 -1.45 -23.76
CA CYS A 343 3.00 -1.46 -22.40
C CYS A 343 4.41 -0.87 -22.26
N ILE A 344 4.74 0.16 -23.01
CA ILE A 344 5.99 0.89 -22.82
C ILE A 344 5.91 1.67 -21.52
N THR A 345 4.85 2.46 -21.38
CA THR A 345 4.47 3.12 -20.12
C THR A 345 3.25 2.41 -19.57
N GLU A 346 3.33 1.96 -18.32
CA GLU A 346 2.25 1.19 -17.68
C GLU A 346 1.26 2.05 -16.91
N GLN A 347 1.66 3.29 -16.55
CA GLN A 347 0.78 4.31 -15.98
C GLN A 347 1.23 5.70 -16.42
N ASP A 348 0.31 6.65 -16.45
CA ASP A 348 0.61 8.05 -16.73
C ASP A 348 -0.23 9.00 -15.87
N GLY A 349 0.38 10.09 -15.37
CA GLY A 349 -0.30 11.14 -14.62
C GLY A 349 -1.01 10.67 -13.34
N SER A 350 -0.53 9.61 -12.71
CA SER A 350 -1.13 9.08 -11.48
C SER A 350 -0.69 9.86 -10.26
N VAL A 351 -1.58 9.94 -9.24
CA VAL A 351 -1.36 10.70 -7.99
C VAL A 351 -1.41 9.74 -6.80
N VAL A 352 -0.41 9.84 -5.91
CA VAL A 352 -0.38 9.16 -4.60
C VAL A 352 -0.22 10.23 -3.53
N GLN A 353 -1.28 10.52 -2.78
CA GLN A 353 -1.26 11.63 -1.82
C GLN A 353 -1.96 11.33 -0.50
N SER A 354 -1.45 11.92 0.58
CA SER A 354 -2.01 11.83 1.93
C SER A 354 -2.21 10.39 2.44
N ASN A 355 -1.45 9.38 1.91
CA ASN A 355 -1.54 8.02 2.38
C ASN A 355 -0.58 7.77 3.56
N LEU A 356 -1.01 6.94 4.51
CA LEU A 356 -0.17 6.35 5.53
C LEU A 356 0.19 4.93 5.10
N ILE A 357 1.48 4.64 4.91
CA ILE A 357 1.98 3.35 4.44
C ILE A 357 2.99 2.83 5.45
N MET A 358 2.75 1.61 5.98
CA MET A 358 3.55 1.08 7.08
C MET A 358 3.88 -0.40 6.92
N SER A 359 4.98 -0.78 7.59
CA SER A 359 5.41 -2.18 7.78
C SER A 359 5.49 -2.99 6.48
N CYS A 360 6.01 -2.36 5.42
CA CYS A 360 6.26 -3.03 4.15
C CYS A 360 7.67 -3.61 4.12
N SER A 361 7.81 -4.88 3.79
CA SER A 361 9.13 -5.51 3.68
C SER A 361 9.95 -5.02 2.48
N ASP A 362 9.34 -4.29 1.53
CA ASP A 362 10.00 -3.64 0.41
C ASP A 362 9.57 -2.15 0.32
N ASP A 363 9.55 -1.55 -0.86
CA ASP A 363 9.20 -0.15 -1.07
C ASP A 363 7.77 0.17 -0.58
N GLY A 364 7.60 1.30 0.08
CA GLY A 364 6.27 1.81 0.41
C GLY A 364 5.52 2.30 -0.83
N ILE A 365 6.23 3.01 -1.73
CA ILE A 365 5.69 3.44 -3.03
C ILE A 365 6.71 3.08 -4.12
N TYR A 366 6.24 2.36 -5.13
CA TYR A 366 7.05 1.92 -6.26
C TYR A 366 6.53 2.47 -7.58
N VAL A 367 7.40 3.19 -8.31
CA VAL A 367 7.13 3.74 -9.64
C VAL A 367 7.87 2.89 -10.67
N ASN A 368 7.13 2.09 -11.45
CA ASN A 368 7.69 1.08 -12.35
C ASN A 368 7.09 1.23 -13.74
N ARG A 369 7.80 1.92 -14.64
CA ARG A 369 7.30 2.31 -15.95
C ARG A 369 6.05 3.18 -15.86
N SER A 370 6.02 4.10 -14.91
CA SER A 370 4.95 5.09 -14.75
C SER A 370 5.51 6.48 -14.99
N ALA A 371 4.95 7.19 -15.96
CA ALA A 371 5.35 8.54 -16.29
C ALA A 371 4.53 9.59 -15.51
N THR A 372 5.10 10.79 -15.35
CA THR A 372 4.45 11.99 -14.81
C THR A 372 3.68 11.78 -13.50
N SER A 373 4.18 10.87 -12.67
CA SER A 373 3.55 10.53 -11.39
C SER A 373 3.75 11.64 -10.37
N VAL A 374 2.78 11.84 -9.47
CA VAL A 374 2.82 12.85 -8.39
C VAL A 374 2.69 12.15 -7.05
N ILE A 375 3.67 12.31 -6.16
CA ILE A 375 3.73 11.65 -4.85
C ILE A 375 3.88 12.73 -3.77
N HIS A 376 2.77 13.09 -3.15
CA HIS A 376 2.72 14.23 -2.24
C HIS A 376 2.16 13.87 -0.87
N HIS A 377 2.75 14.45 0.19
CA HIS A 377 2.19 14.37 1.55
C HIS A 377 1.88 12.96 2.05
N ASN A 378 2.67 11.94 1.67
CA ASN A 378 2.53 10.61 2.23
C ASN A 378 3.44 10.44 3.46
N THR A 379 3.02 9.61 4.40
CA THR A 379 3.83 9.17 5.53
C THR A 379 4.17 7.70 5.35
N LEU A 380 5.46 7.40 5.25
CA LEU A 380 6.00 6.06 5.11
C LEU A 380 6.84 5.73 6.35
N ILE A 381 6.44 4.71 7.10
CA ILE A 381 7.12 4.24 8.32
C ILE A 381 7.39 2.74 8.19
N ASP A 382 8.60 2.31 8.54
CA ASP A 382 9.00 0.91 8.42
C ASP A 382 8.81 0.37 6.98
N THR A 383 9.35 1.12 5.99
CA THR A 383 9.30 0.77 4.56
C THR A 383 10.66 0.95 3.90
N GLY A 384 10.85 0.42 2.70
CA GLY A 384 12.01 0.70 1.85
C GLY A 384 12.05 2.13 1.30
N GLY A 385 10.97 2.88 1.45
CA GLY A 385 10.81 4.25 0.97
C GLY A 385 10.08 4.35 -0.36
N ILE A 386 10.53 5.27 -1.22
CA ILE A 386 9.96 5.55 -2.54
C ILE A 386 11.01 5.26 -3.60
N SER A 387 10.70 4.42 -4.58
CA SER A 387 11.66 4.13 -5.66
C SER A 387 11.02 4.26 -7.04
N ALA A 388 11.79 4.82 -8.01
CA ALA A 388 11.46 4.79 -9.42
C ALA A 388 12.45 3.93 -10.19
N ARG A 389 11.93 3.13 -11.11
CA ARG A 389 12.75 2.19 -11.87
C ARG A 389 12.39 2.22 -13.36
N PHE A 390 13.41 2.10 -14.19
CA PHE A 390 13.38 2.14 -15.65
C PHE A 390 13.15 3.55 -16.24
N VAL A 391 13.64 3.72 -17.43
CA VAL A 391 13.69 5.01 -18.14
C VAL A 391 12.31 5.62 -18.43
N GLU A 392 11.28 4.81 -18.43
CA GLU A 392 9.90 5.24 -18.64
C GLU A 392 9.27 5.81 -17.35
N SER A 393 9.95 5.68 -16.20
CA SER A 393 9.43 6.16 -14.92
C SER A 393 9.87 7.59 -14.64
N SER A 394 8.89 8.43 -14.29
CA SER A 394 9.16 9.78 -13.77
C SER A 394 8.13 10.14 -12.70
N ALA A 395 8.61 10.80 -11.61
CA ALA A 395 7.73 11.27 -10.56
C ALA A 395 8.25 12.56 -9.90
N GLU A 396 7.33 13.42 -9.50
CA GLU A 396 7.56 14.51 -8.55
C GLU A 396 7.24 14.00 -7.13
N VAL A 397 8.17 14.20 -6.18
CA VAL A 397 8.07 13.68 -4.81
C VAL A 397 8.28 14.82 -3.83
N VAL A 398 7.20 15.32 -3.20
CA VAL A 398 7.24 16.55 -2.41
C VAL A 398 6.36 16.44 -1.15
N GLY A 399 6.88 16.94 -0.02
CA GLY A 399 6.11 17.06 1.22
C GLY A 399 5.87 15.75 1.97
N ASN A 400 6.59 14.69 1.63
CA ASN A 400 6.45 13.40 2.28
C ASN A 400 7.30 13.29 3.55
N ILE A 401 6.90 12.39 4.45
CA ILE A 401 7.73 11.86 5.54
C ILE A 401 8.09 10.42 5.17
N VAL A 402 9.38 10.13 5.02
CA VAL A 402 9.84 8.85 4.48
C VAL A 402 10.88 8.23 5.41
N GLU A 403 10.55 7.13 6.05
CA GLU A 403 11.51 6.19 6.57
C GLU A 403 11.86 5.19 5.47
N GLY A 404 13.10 5.20 5.06
CA GLY A 404 13.59 4.54 3.85
C GLY A 404 14.30 5.54 2.94
N SER A 405 14.45 5.22 1.67
CA SER A 405 15.09 6.12 0.70
C SER A 405 14.13 6.62 -0.37
N ILE A 406 14.38 7.84 -0.86
CA ILE A 406 13.78 8.30 -2.13
C ILE A 406 14.86 8.13 -3.20
N ARG A 407 14.71 7.16 -4.09
CA ARG A 407 15.77 6.76 -5.02
C ARG A 407 15.29 6.43 -6.42
N SER A 408 16.15 6.69 -7.39
CA SER A 408 16.01 6.25 -8.78
C SER A 408 16.97 5.11 -9.09
N ARG A 409 16.56 4.19 -9.95
CA ARG A 409 17.41 3.11 -10.45
C ARG A 409 17.07 2.75 -11.90
N ASP A 410 18.00 2.12 -12.59
CA ASP A 410 17.80 1.63 -13.96
C ASP A 410 17.27 2.71 -14.92
N GLY A 411 17.67 3.98 -14.71
CA GLY A 411 17.29 5.12 -15.55
C GLY A 411 15.99 5.83 -15.18
N GLY A 412 15.31 5.42 -14.11
CA GLY A 412 14.13 6.14 -13.60
C GLY A 412 14.48 7.57 -13.14
N ALA A 413 13.54 8.48 -13.23
CA ALA A 413 13.71 9.89 -12.86
C ALA A 413 12.78 10.27 -11.69
N LEU A 414 13.37 10.69 -10.56
CA LEU A 414 12.65 11.30 -9.44
C LEU A 414 13.11 12.74 -9.25
N HIS A 415 12.15 13.65 -9.24
CA HIS A 415 12.34 15.03 -8.80
C HIS A 415 11.89 15.15 -7.35
N ALA A 416 12.78 14.77 -6.43
CA ALA A 416 12.52 14.84 -5.00
C ALA A 416 12.96 16.18 -4.42
N SER A 417 12.07 16.88 -3.74
CA SER A 417 12.38 18.12 -3.03
C SER A 417 11.47 18.28 -1.84
N ASP A 418 11.95 18.99 -0.80
CA ASP A 418 11.13 19.35 0.35
C ASP A 418 10.39 18.15 0.99
N ASN A 419 11.15 17.08 1.33
CA ASN A 419 10.71 15.90 2.05
C ASN A 419 11.45 15.77 3.38
N VAL A 420 10.86 15.08 4.33
CA VAL A 420 11.53 14.62 5.58
C VAL A 420 11.96 13.18 5.37
N GLU A 421 13.26 12.93 5.32
CA GLU A 421 13.83 11.61 5.01
C GLU A 421 14.75 11.12 6.13
N THR A 422 14.88 9.81 6.28
CA THR A 422 15.91 9.19 7.11
C THR A 422 17.17 8.95 6.27
N SER A 423 18.33 9.43 6.74
CA SER A 423 19.59 9.12 6.06
C SER A 423 19.90 7.62 6.13
N MET A 424 20.47 7.07 5.06
CA MET A 424 20.83 5.66 5.00
C MET A 424 21.84 5.26 6.07
N THR A 425 22.80 6.12 6.36
CA THR A 425 23.77 5.90 7.45
C THR A 425 23.07 5.67 8.78
N ARG A 426 22.02 6.42 9.10
CA ARG A 426 21.25 6.23 10.33
C ARG A 426 20.54 4.88 10.35
N LEU A 427 19.92 4.46 9.25
CA LEU A 427 19.28 3.14 9.15
C LEU A 427 20.28 2.01 9.38
N TYR A 428 21.48 2.08 8.77
CA TYR A 428 22.53 1.08 8.98
C TYR A 428 23.11 1.10 10.41
N LEU A 429 22.86 2.16 11.17
CA LEU A 429 23.17 2.23 12.61
C LEU A 429 21.98 1.84 13.51
N GLY A 430 20.86 1.40 12.94
CA GLY A 430 19.62 1.08 13.67
C GLY A 430 18.93 2.30 14.27
N LEU A 431 19.14 3.49 13.69
CA LEU A 431 18.56 4.74 14.15
C LEU A 431 17.39 5.17 13.26
N HIS A 432 16.24 5.42 13.86
CA HIS A 432 14.97 5.69 13.18
C HIS A 432 14.39 7.07 13.56
N PRO A 433 14.97 8.19 13.10
CA PRO A 433 14.54 9.52 13.51
C PRO A 433 13.11 9.86 13.07
N VAL A 434 12.60 9.29 11.95
CA VAL A 434 11.22 9.47 11.52
C VAL A 434 10.24 8.91 12.54
N ARG A 435 10.52 7.73 13.13
CA ARG A 435 9.67 7.17 14.21
C ARG A 435 9.63 8.07 15.43
N GLY A 436 10.73 8.77 15.72
CA GLY A 436 10.84 9.72 16.82
C GLY A 436 10.03 11.02 16.64
N LEU A 437 9.45 11.28 15.46
CA LEU A 437 8.51 12.37 15.25
C LEU A 437 7.18 12.14 15.99
N TYR A 438 6.88 10.89 16.32
CA TYR A 438 5.61 10.45 16.91
C TYR A 438 5.81 10.03 18.36
N ARG A 439 4.76 10.15 19.18
CA ARG A 439 4.79 9.86 20.63
C ARG A 439 5.15 8.43 20.95
N ASP A 440 4.47 7.48 20.32
CA ASP A 440 4.71 6.05 20.54
C ASP A 440 4.34 5.23 19.28
N ASN A 441 5.27 5.16 18.35
CA ASN A 441 5.08 4.42 17.12
C ASN A 441 4.84 2.91 17.37
N ALA A 442 5.44 2.35 18.43
CA ALA A 442 5.28 0.93 18.75
C ALA A 442 3.87 0.60 19.26
N ARG A 443 3.18 1.56 19.87
CA ARG A 443 1.78 1.46 20.31
C ARG A 443 0.80 2.12 19.37
N HIS A 444 1.24 2.47 18.15
CA HIS A 444 0.43 3.09 17.12
C HIS A 444 -0.14 4.48 17.50
N ASP A 445 0.49 5.17 18.48
CA ASP A 445 0.20 6.57 18.75
C ASP A 445 1.08 7.45 17.85
N LEU A 446 0.55 7.77 16.67
CA LEU A 446 1.20 8.64 15.70
C LEU A 446 0.91 10.13 15.95
N SER A 447 0.42 10.50 17.13
CA SER A 447 0.37 11.91 17.55
C SER A 447 1.77 12.50 17.60
N TRP A 448 1.92 13.76 17.22
CA TRP A 448 3.23 14.41 17.21
C TRP A 448 3.87 14.45 18.60
N ALA A 449 5.13 14.03 18.70
CA ALA A 449 5.90 14.07 19.95
C ALA A 449 6.29 15.49 20.34
N ALA A 450 6.46 16.38 19.36
CA ALA A 450 6.79 17.79 19.49
C ALA A 450 6.06 18.60 18.42
N GLU A 451 6.41 19.86 18.23
CA GLU A 451 5.88 20.66 17.13
C GLU A 451 6.21 19.99 15.78
N PRO A 452 5.19 19.73 14.92
CA PRO A 452 5.42 19.03 13.67
C PRO A 452 6.21 19.90 12.68
N PRO A 453 7.03 19.29 11.84
CA PRO A 453 7.67 19.99 10.73
C PRO A 453 6.61 20.52 9.77
N ARG A 454 6.71 21.78 9.38
CA ARG A 454 5.75 22.45 8.49
C ARG A 454 6.42 22.98 7.23
N ARG A 455 5.64 23.07 6.17
CA ARG A 455 6.08 23.60 4.88
C ARG A 455 5.15 24.71 4.39
N ARG A 456 5.60 25.51 3.42
CA ARG A 456 4.77 26.49 2.75
C ARG A 456 4.13 25.82 1.53
N LEU A 457 2.82 25.82 1.47
CA LEU A 457 2.05 25.33 0.32
C LEU A 457 0.78 26.18 0.18
N THR A 458 0.39 26.46 -1.04
CA THR A 458 -0.77 27.31 -1.33
C THR A 458 -2.04 26.53 -1.62
N ASP A 459 -1.94 25.26 -1.98
CA ASP A 459 -3.08 24.38 -2.30
C ASP A 459 -2.71 22.93 -1.99
N ALA A 460 -3.52 22.28 -1.17
CA ALA A 460 -3.33 20.88 -0.80
C ALA A 460 -4.66 20.16 -0.62
N ALA A 461 -4.73 18.94 -1.11
CA ALA A 461 -5.84 18.03 -0.83
C ALA A 461 -6.00 17.82 0.68
N PRO A 462 -7.19 17.41 1.14
CA PRO A 462 -7.43 17.01 2.52
C PRO A 462 -6.41 15.97 3.00
N ASP A 463 -6.13 15.97 4.28
CA ASP A 463 -5.25 15.01 4.90
C ASP A 463 -5.91 13.62 5.04
N LEU A 464 -5.17 12.62 5.51
CA LEU A 464 -5.65 11.26 5.77
C LEU A 464 -6.93 11.22 6.63
N CYS A 465 -7.04 12.15 7.58
CA CYS A 465 -8.15 12.22 8.52
C CYS A 465 -9.36 13.02 7.97
N GLY A 466 -9.28 13.47 6.69
CA GLY A 466 -10.30 14.30 6.05
C GLY A 466 -10.27 15.77 6.44
N SER A 467 -9.24 16.23 7.17
CA SER A 467 -9.09 17.62 7.56
C SER A 467 -8.54 18.45 6.40
N GLN A 468 -9.08 19.66 6.22
CA GLN A 468 -8.49 20.63 5.30
C GLN A 468 -7.11 21.05 5.80
N ARG A 469 -6.13 21.11 4.93
CA ARG A 469 -4.78 21.54 5.28
C ARG A 469 -4.70 23.06 5.42
N PRO A 470 -3.97 23.57 6.44
CA PRO A 470 -3.74 25.01 6.58
C PRO A 470 -2.76 25.52 5.51
N PRO A 471 -2.58 26.84 5.35
CA PRO A 471 -1.59 27.43 4.43
C PRO A 471 -0.14 27.02 4.70
N GLN A 472 0.15 26.56 5.90
CA GLN A 472 1.42 25.95 6.28
C GLN A 472 1.15 24.55 6.83
N PRO A 473 0.91 23.55 5.94
CA PRO A 473 0.60 22.20 6.36
C PRO A 473 1.81 21.50 6.96
N THR A 474 1.57 20.45 7.71
CA THR A 474 2.61 19.50 8.10
C THR A 474 3.12 18.73 6.88
N TYR A 475 4.33 18.22 6.96
CA TYR A 475 4.76 17.15 6.07
C TYR A 475 3.95 15.87 6.38
N GLY A 476 3.87 14.99 5.38
CA GLY A 476 3.24 13.67 5.54
C GLY A 476 1.72 13.67 5.46
N ALA A 477 1.13 12.56 5.88
CA ALA A 477 -0.24 12.19 5.58
C ALA A 477 -1.31 12.95 6.39
N PHE A 478 -1.01 13.47 7.56
CA PHE A 478 -2.00 14.06 8.48
C PHE A 478 -1.46 15.28 9.23
N GLU A 479 -2.36 16.21 9.52
CA GLU A 479 -2.08 17.38 10.36
C GLU A 479 -2.07 17.01 11.85
N ASP A 480 -3.06 16.21 12.27
CA ASP A 480 -3.29 15.79 13.64
C ASP A 480 -3.88 14.38 13.65
N PHE A 481 -3.08 13.40 14.08
CA PHE A 481 -3.49 11.99 14.08
C PHE A 481 -4.70 11.70 14.98
N SER A 482 -4.90 12.49 16.03
CA SER A 482 -6.07 12.33 16.91
C SER A 482 -7.41 12.47 16.18
N LYS A 483 -7.43 13.23 15.09
CA LYS A 483 -8.60 13.39 14.23
C LYS A 483 -8.88 12.20 13.34
N CYS A 484 -7.88 11.35 13.10
CA CYS A 484 -8.04 10.08 12.42
C CYS A 484 -8.73 9.02 13.28
N LEU A 485 -8.70 9.17 14.61
CA LEU A 485 -9.29 8.22 15.54
C LEU A 485 -10.81 8.33 15.52
N GLN A 486 -11.50 7.19 15.59
CA GLN A 486 -12.92 7.19 15.89
C GLN A 486 -13.10 7.63 17.35
N GLN A 487 -13.97 8.59 17.58
CA GLN A 487 -14.34 8.94 18.95
C GLN A 487 -15.13 7.77 19.55
N ALA A 488 -14.65 7.22 20.67
CA ALA A 488 -15.46 6.29 21.45
C ALA A 488 -16.77 6.99 21.83
N HIS A 489 -17.91 6.42 21.49
CA HIS A 489 -19.18 6.97 21.98
C HIS A 489 -19.20 6.93 23.51
N PRO A 490 -19.62 8.00 24.20
CA PRO A 490 -19.79 7.95 25.64
C PRO A 490 -20.89 6.92 25.94
N GLY A 491 -20.50 5.72 26.33
CA GLY A 491 -21.41 4.60 26.65
C GLY A 491 -20.85 3.21 26.37
N GLU A 492 -19.76 3.06 25.62
CA GLU A 492 -19.07 1.78 25.48
C GLU A 492 -17.89 1.72 26.46
N MET A 493 -18.10 1.01 27.58
CA MET A 493 -16.97 0.56 28.40
C MET A 493 -16.17 -0.49 27.61
N PRO A 494 -14.82 -0.42 27.60
CA PRO A 494 -14.02 -1.46 26.98
C PRO A 494 -14.36 -2.80 27.64
N ALA A 495 -14.70 -3.79 26.84
CA ALA A 495 -14.81 -5.16 27.32
C ALA A 495 -13.44 -5.55 27.91
N LYS A 496 -13.47 -5.95 29.19
CA LYS A 496 -12.30 -6.42 29.94
C LYS A 496 -11.83 -7.76 29.42
#